data_44e9bfcc4d1c0fc034a6ce3ae28073e6
#
_entry.id   44e9bfcc4d1c0fc034a6ce3ae28073e6
#
_cell.length_a   1.000
_cell.length_b   1.000
_cell.length_c   1.000
_cell.angle_alpha   90.00
_cell.angle_beta   90.00
_cell.angle_gamma   90.00
#
_symmetry.space_group_name_H-M   'P 1'
#
loop_
_entity.id
_entity.type
_entity.pdbx_description
1 polymer ?
#
loop_
_entity_poly.entity_id
_entity_poly.type
_entity_poly.pdbx_seq_one_letter_code
_entity_poly.pdbx_strand_id
1 'polypeptide(L)'
;MARVEAVEFTCGECGAVNRLPREKVLNLKVSPLCGRCEKPLLRAFDRTYDDLDPDTYIHPLDKETLDALKRIPGVSTLLRSLIRHSFELATRLHHHANFVRVGENQYPSLWQKFQHAGQCLGIKQLPELYVYQDPTPNAYTFGVDHYFVAVSTGCLELLDDEEILCVLAHELGHVHADHVLYKSAARVFGTVASTIIQATFGIGSLVVYPVQLALLRWDRASELSSDRSALLVVKNPQVVMRTLMKIAGGTRRYGNELAIDAFIDQADSFGKMQDEGPLGRYITIFQSLFRTHPFPIWRTKEILDWVSTGNFLEILDGDYKTRALVATKPCSACGAQNKLDAIVCVSCGHQLMEEPTGEAAERAVREVKEAAGVDDGGDDVIARTWKDVRGWYKRNFTLDAGDEGPVVDGEPPEKHDKKPSDRS
;
A
#
# COMPACT_ATOMS: atom_id res chain seq x y z
N MET A 1 -28.05 8.05 4.45
CA MET A 1 -28.60 7.47 3.21
C MET A 1 -29.52 6.32 3.58
N ALA A 2 -30.67 6.16 2.92
CA ALA A 2 -31.52 5.00 3.14
C ALA A 2 -30.72 3.74 2.75
N ARG A 3 -30.76 2.69 3.58
CA ARG A 3 -30.16 1.39 3.24
C ARG A 3 -30.80 0.90 1.95
N VAL A 4 -30.01 0.74 0.87
CA VAL A 4 -30.46 0.13 -0.36
C VAL A 4 -30.81 -1.33 -0.04
N GLU A 5 -32.08 -1.70 -0.10
CA GLU A 5 -32.57 -3.06 0.23
C GLU A 5 -32.18 -4.08 -0.85
N ALA A 6 -32.02 -3.63 -2.10
CA ALA A 6 -31.63 -4.46 -3.23
C ALA A 6 -30.83 -3.65 -4.24
N VAL A 7 -29.95 -4.33 -4.97
CA VAL A 7 -29.20 -3.79 -6.12
C VAL A 7 -29.92 -4.26 -7.39
N GLU A 8 -30.23 -3.31 -8.29
CA GLU A 8 -30.77 -3.63 -9.61
C GLU A 8 -29.63 -3.98 -10.56
N PHE A 9 -29.80 -5.07 -11.32
CA PHE A 9 -28.82 -5.56 -12.27
C PHE A 9 -29.52 -6.09 -13.52
N THR A 10 -29.08 -5.62 -14.70
CA THR A 10 -29.65 -6.02 -15.98
C THR A 10 -28.92 -7.27 -16.49
N CYS A 11 -29.68 -8.34 -16.80
CA CYS A 11 -29.13 -9.55 -17.38
C CYS A 11 -28.56 -9.29 -18.78
N GLY A 12 -27.26 -9.55 -18.99
CA GLY A 12 -26.60 -9.40 -20.28
C GLY A 12 -27.10 -10.34 -21.37
N GLU A 13 -27.78 -11.44 -21.00
CA GLU A 13 -28.31 -12.42 -21.97
C GLU A 13 -29.69 -12.10 -22.49
N CYS A 14 -30.60 -11.65 -21.61
CA CYS A 14 -32.01 -11.45 -21.97
C CYS A 14 -32.58 -10.05 -21.70
N GLY A 15 -31.74 -9.13 -21.20
CA GLY A 15 -32.11 -7.74 -20.90
C GLY A 15 -33.09 -7.58 -19.72
N ALA A 16 -33.41 -8.65 -18.98
CA ALA A 16 -34.31 -8.55 -17.83
C ALA A 16 -33.61 -7.86 -16.65
N VAL A 17 -34.30 -6.91 -16.01
CA VAL A 17 -33.83 -6.28 -14.77
C VAL A 17 -34.11 -7.23 -13.61
N ASN A 18 -33.05 -7.56 -12.85
CA ASN A 18 -33.12 -8.40 -11.66
C ASN A 18 -32.88 -7.52 -10.44
N ARG A 19 -33.61 -7.78 -9.36
CA ARG A 19 -33.36 -7.16 -8.05
C ARG A 19 -32.65 -8.16 -7.15
N LEU A 20 -31.39 -7.94 -6.93
CA LEU A 20 -30.54 -8.76 -6.05
C LEU A 20 -30.66 -8.22 -4.62
N PRO A 21 -31.25 -8.99 -3.68
CA PRO A 21 -31.26 -8.56 -2.28
C PRO A 21 -29.86 -8.22 -1.80
N ARG A 22 -29.72 -7.11 -1.05
CA ARG A 22 -28.45 -6.65 -0.50
C ARG A 22 -27.69 -7.76 0.22
N GLU A 23 -28.37 -8.56 1.00
CA GLU A 23 -27.78 -9.68 1.73
C GLU A 23 -27.10 -10.70 0.80
N LYS A 24 -27.72 -11.01 -0.36
CA LYS A 24 -27.10 -11.89 -1.37
C LYS A 24 -25.88 -11.26 -2.01
N VAL A 25 -25.91 -9.96 -2.31
CA VAL A 25 -24.77 -9.26 -2.91
C VAL A 25 -23.62 -9.13 -1.92
N LEU A 26 -23.92 -8.91 -0.65
CA LEU A 26 -22.87 -8.82 0.39
C LEU A 26 -22.21 -10.17 0.71
N ASN A 27 -22.85 -11.30 0.37
CA ASN A 27 -22.32 -12.64 0.62
C ASN A 27 -22.37 -13.49 -0.67
N LEU A 28 -21.70 -13.01 -1.72
CA LEU A 28 -21.58 -13.73 -2.98
C LEU A 28 -20.65 -14.94 -2.82
N LYS A 29 -21.19 -16.12 -3.09
CA LYS A 29 -20.41 -17.38 -3.15
C LYS A 29 -20.44 -17.99 -4.53
N VAL A 30 -21.50 -17.72 -5.27
CA VAL A 30 -21.72 -18.17 -6.65
C VAL A 30 -22.47 -17.08 -7.41
N SER A 31 -22.38 -17.07 -8.74
CA SER A 31 -23.15 -16.16 -9.56
C SER A 31 -24.65 -16.40 -9.37
N PRO A 32 -25.45 -15.38 -9.03
CA PRO A 32 -26.92 -15.47 -9.01
C PRO A 32 -27.46 -15.81 -10.41
N LEU A 33 -28.62 -16.47 -10.45
CA LEU A 33 -29.27 -16.75 -11.70
C LEU A 33 -30.33 -15.65 -12.04
N CYS A 34 -30.46 -15.36 -13.33
CA CYS A 34 -31.51 -14.48 -13.83
C CYS A 34 -32.87 -15.07 -13.60
N GLY A 35 -33.81 -14.33 -12.99
CA GLY A 35 -35.16 -14.79 -12.75
C GLY A 35 -36.00 -15.06 -14.01
N ARG A 36 -35.53 -14.60 -15.21
CA ARG A 36 -36.25 -14.79 -16.47
C ARG A 36 -35.66 -15.90 -17.34
N CYS A 37 -34.35 -15.97 -17.50
CA CYS A 37 -33.72 -16.91 -18.43
C CYS A 37 -32.84 -17.96 -17.74
N GLU A 38 -32.79 -17.95 -16.42
CA GLU A 38 -32.05 -18.89 -15.56
C GLU A 38 -30.52 -18.98 -15.88
N LYS A 39 -30.02 -18.04 -16.67
CA LYS A 39 -28.58 -17.93 -16.91
C LYS A 39 -27.87 -17.21 -15.75
N PRO A 40 -26.57 -17.50 -15.50
CA PRO A 40 -25.79 -16.75 -14.53
C PRO A 40 -25.83 -15.24 -14.84
N LEU A 41 -26.10 -14.42 -13.83
CA LEU A 41 -26.14 -12.97 -13.96
C LEU A 41 -24.73 -12.39 -14.08
N LEU A 42 -23.73 -13.04 -13.47
CA LEU A 42 -22.34 -12.57 -13.42
C LEU A 42 -21.48 -13.54 -14.23
N ARG A 43 -21.28 -13.25 -15.50
CA ARG A 43 -20.63 -14.17 -16.48
C ARG A 43 -19.15 -14.35 -16.23
N ALA A 44 -18.46 -13.36 -15.63
CA ALA A 44 -17.03 -13.42 -15.31
C ALA A 44 -16.77 -13.81 -13.86
N PHE A 45 -17.78 -14.26 -13.09
CA PHE A 45 -17.63 -14.55 -11.66
C PHE A 45 -16.52 -15.56 -11.36
N ASP A 46 -16.39 -16.63 -12.15
CA ASP A 46 -15.38 -17.66 -11.95
C ASP A 46 -14.09 -17.43 -12.80
N ARG A 47 -14.00 -16.29 -13.47
CA ARG A 47 -12.89 -15.99 -14.37
C ARG A 47 -11.88 -15.03 -13.73
N THR A 48 -10.68 -15.03 -14.30
CA THR A 48 -9.68 -13.97 -14.11
C THR A 48 -10.03 -12.76 -14.99
N TYR A 49 -9.55 -11.59 -14.63
CA TYR A 49 -9.76 -10.39 -15.45
C TYR A 49 -8.59 -10.19 -16.39
N ASP A 50 -8.75 -10.61 -17.64
CA ASP A 50 -7.71 -10.49 -18.64
C ASP A 50 -7.42 -9.02 -18.95
N ASP A 51 -6.15 -8.62 -18.79
CA ASP A 51 -5.67 -7.25 -19.04
C ASP A 51 -6.53 -6.14 -18.39
N LEU A 52 -7.05 -6.39 -17.18
CA LEU A 52 -7.85 -5.42 -16.43
C LEU A 52 -7.15 -4.06 -16.33
N ASP A 53 -7.83 -2.99 -16.77
CA ASP A 53 -7.35 -1.64 -16.57
C ASP A 53 -7.71 -1.17 -15.15
N PRO A 54 -6.76 -0.68 -14.34
CA PRO A 54 -7.05 -0.12 -13.02
C PRO A 54 -8.11 0.98 -13.02
N ASP A 55 -8.22 1.75 -14.10
CA ASP A 55 -9.25 2.80 -14.26
C ASP A 55 -10.69 2.26 -14.13
N THR A 56 -10.88 0.93 -14.23
CA THR A 56 -12.16 0.27 -14.01
C THR A 56 -12.61 0.33 -12.54
N TYR A 57 -11.67 0.20 -11.61
CA TYR A 57 -11.99 0.09 -10.18
C TYR A 57 -11.38 1.21 -9.33
N ILE A 58 -10.44 2.00 -9.85
CA ILE A 58 -9.82 3.11 -9.09
C ILE A 58 -10.90 4.02 -8.51
N HIS A 59 -10.76 4.33 -7.22
CA HIS A 59 -11.65 5.24 -6.54
C HIS A 59 -11.47 6.68 -7.09
N PRO A 60 -12.54 7.44 -7.36
CA PRO A 60 -12.43 8.79 -7.92
C PRO A 60 -11.51 9.73 -7.12
N LEU A 61 -11.54 9.64 -5.78
CA LEU A 61 -10.69 10.43 -4.91
C LEU A 61 -9.19 10.09 -5.09
N ASP A 62 -8.86 8.82 -5.31
CA ASP A 62 -7.50 8.37 -5.60
C ASP A 62 -7.01 8.98 -6.91
N LYS A 63 -7.80 8.83 -7.97
CA LYS A 63 -7.47 9.39 -9.30
C LYS A 63 -7.24 10.91 -9.22
N GLU A 64 -8.18 11.64 -8.61
CA GLU A 64 -8.08 13.11 -8.45
C GLU A 64 -6.81 13.52 -7.72
N THR A 65 -6.52 12.87 -6.59
CA THR A 65 -5.37 13.23 -5.75
C THR A 65 -4.04 12.83 -6.35
N LEU A 66 -3.98 11.69 -7.07
CA LEU A 66 -2.79 11.27 -7.80
C LEU A 66 -2.50 12.20 -8.99
N ASP A 67 -3.52 12.59 -9.74
CA ASP A 67 -3.39 13.53 -10.85
C ASP A 67 -2.89 14.91 -10.35
N ALA A 68 -3.37 15.34 -9.17
CA ALA A 68 -2.89 16.57 -8.54
C ALA A 68 -1.39 16.48 -8.19
N LEU A 69 -0.93 15.35 -7.64
CA LEU A 69 0.50 15.11 -7.35
C LEU A 69 1.35 15.09 -8.62
N LYS A 70 0.88 14.41 -9.67
CA LYS A 70 1.59 14.31 -10.97
C LYS A 70 1.73 15.65 -11.69
N ARG A 71 0.84 16.61 -11.41
CA ARG A 71 0.91 17.98 -11.98
C ARG A 71 1.99 18.84 -11.38
N ILE A 72 2.55 18.48 -10.20
CA ILE A 72 3.65 19.22 -9.59
C ILE A 72 4.92 18.93 -10.42
N PRO A 73 5.51 19.95 -11.10
CA PRO A 73 6.66 19.71 -11.97
C PRO A 73 7.82 19.04 -11.24
N GLY A 74 8.42 18.03 -11.86
CA GLY A 74 9.61 17.34 -11.33
C GLY A 74 9.36 16.41 -10.14
N VAL A 75 8.20 16.43 -9.48
CA VAL A 75 7.94 15.63 -8.26
C VAL A 75 8.11 14.13 -8.52
N SER A 76 7.53 13.57 -9.58
CA SER A 76 7.65 12.13 -9.87
C SER A 76 9.10 11.71 -10.10
N THR A 77 9.88 12.52 -10.81
CA THR A 77 11.30 12.26 -11.10
C THR A 77 12.13 12.35 -9.82
N LEU A 78 11.89 13.37 -9.00
CA LEU A 78 12.56 13.55 -7.71
C LEU A 78 12.27 12.38 -6.76
N LEU A 79 11.01 11.99 -6.61
CA LEU A 79 10.62 10.87 -5.75
C LEU A 79 11.23 9.55 -6.22
N ARG A 80 11.21 9.30 -7.55
CA ARG A 80 11.83 8.10 -8.13
C ARG A 80 13.33 8.06 -7.88
N SER A 81 14.03 9.14 -8.14
CA SER A 81 15.48 9.25 -7.91
C SER A 81 15.84 9.03 -6.45
N LEU A 82 15.12 9.69 -5.53
CA LEU A 82 15.33 9.58 -4.10
C LEU A 82 15.17 8.14 -3.60
N ILE A 83 14.08 7.46 -3.98
CA ILE A 83 13.80 6.12 -3.47
C ILE A 83 14.79 5.12 -4.06
N ARG A 84 15.03 5.18 -5.38
CA ARG A 84 15.95 4.28 -6.07
C ARG A 84 17.36 4.30 -5.48
N HIS A 85 17.95 5.47 -5.35
CA HIS A 85 19.37 5.58 -4.96
C HIS A 85 19.60 5.42 -3.45
N SER A 86 18.62 5.75 -2.62
CA SER A 86 18.85 5.83 -1.18
C SER A 86 18.14 4.72 -0.38
N PHE A 87 16.98 4.27 -0.82
CA PHE A 87 16.12 3.42 0.00
C PHE A 87 15.88 2.02 -0.58
N GLU A 88 15.75 1.88 -1.89
CA GLU A 88 15.34 0.62 -2.49
C GLU A 88 16.35 -0.50 -2.24
N LEU A 89 17.65 -0.25 -2.51
CA LEU A 89 18.70 -1.24 -2.26
C LEU A 89 18.81 -1.56 -0.76
N ALA A 90 18.81 -0.55 0.11
CA ALA A 90 18.92 -0.75 1.55
C ALA A 90 17.74 -1.57 2.09
N THR A 91 16.52 -1.26 1.63
CA THR A 91 15.31 -1.96 2.03
C THR A 91 15.31 -3.39 1.49
N ARG A 92 15.72 -3.61 0.24
CA ARG A 92 15.84 -4.94 -0.36
C ARG A 92 16.86 -5.82 0.38
N LEU A 93 18.04 -5.29 0.69
CA LEU A 93 19.07 -5.98 1.49
C LEU A 93 18.53 -6.35 2.88
N HIS A 94 17.81 -5.42 3.53
CA HIS A 94 17.20 -5.69 4.82
C HIS A 94 16.18 -6.86 4.74
N HIS A 95 15.29 -6.85 3.76
CA HIS A 95 14.28 -7.91 3.62
C HIS A 95 14.94 -9.26 3.35
N HIS A 96 15.93 -9.30 2.47
CA HIS A 96 16.68 -10.53 2.21
C HIS A 96 17.42 -11.07 3.45
N ALA A 97 17.90 -10.18 4.31
CA ALA A 97 18.67 -10.58 5.49
C ALA A 97 17.81 -10.96 6.70
N ASN A 98 16.61 -10.39 6.83
CA ASN A 98 15.83 -10.47 8.08
C ASN A 98 14.43 -11.08 7.91
N PHE A 99 13.92 -11.24 6.69
CA PHE A 99 12.59 -11.75 6.41
C PHE A 99 12.65 -13.10 5.71
N VAL A 100 11.58 -13.85 5.79
CA VAL A 100 11.42 -15.14 5.14
C VAL A 100 10.80 -14.93 3.77
N ARG A 101 11.54 -15.25 2.70
CA ARG A 101 11.03 -15.16 1.33
C ARG A 101 10.02 -16.27 1.08
N VAL A 102 8.85 -15.93 0.55
CA VAL A 102 7.79 -16.87 0.19
C VAL A 102 8.00 -17.39 -1.23
N GLY A 103 7.74 -18.66 -1.46
CA GLY A 103 7.84 -19.32 -2.75
C GLY A 103 7.35 -20.75 -2.71
N GLU A 104 7.54 -21.49 -3.78
CA GLU A 104 7.05 -22.87 -3.94
C GLU A 104 7.54 -23.81 -2.83
N ASN A 105 8.78 -23.64 -2.38
CA ASN A 105 9.41 -24.47 -1.37
C ASN A 105 9.33 -23.89 0.05
N GLN A 106 8.76 -22.71 0.21
CA GLN A 106 8.66 -22.01 1.50
C GLN A 106 7.35 -21.22 1.57
N TYR A 107 6.47 -21.58 2.50
CA TYR A 107 5.08 -21.10 2.57
C TYR A 107 4.27 -21.37 1.28
N PRO A 108 4.24 -22.62 0.74
CA PRO A 108 3.62 -22.90 -0.56
C PRO A 108 2.13 -22.50 -0.63
N SER A 109 1.36 -22.66 0.44
CA SER A 109 -0.06 -22.26 0.46
C SER A 109 -0.24 -20.74 0.37
N LEU A 110 0.64 -19.97 1.00
CA LEU A 110 0.64 -18.51 0.92
C LEU A 110 1.07 -18.06 -0.49
N TRP A 111 2.06 -18.74 -1.08
CA TRP A 111 2.50 -18.51 -2.45
C TRP A 111 1.38 -18.75 -3.46
N GLN A 112 0.64 -19.84 -3.33
CA GLN A 112 -0.50 -20.15 -4.20
C GLN A 112 -1.59 -19.08 -4.13
N LYS A 113 -1.90 -18.58 -2.92
CA LYS A 113 -2.86 -17.45 -2.76
C LYS A 113 -2.37 -16.19 -3.46
N PHE A 114 -1.08 -15.89 -3.32
CA PHE A 114 -0.47 -14.72 -3.96
C PHE A 114 -0.48 -14.83 -5.49
N GLN A 115 -0.13 -16.00 -6.03
CA GLN A 115 -0.23 -16.28 -7.47
C GLN A 115 -1.68 -16.15 -7.96
N HIS A 116 -2.64 -16.72 -7.22
CA HIS A 116 -4.06 -16.61 -7.56
C HIS A 116 -4.54 -15.14 -7.59
N ALA A 117 -4.19 -14.34 -6.60
CA ALA A 117 -4.53 -12.92 -6.56
C ALA A 117 -3.94 -12.17 -7.76
N GLY A 118 -2.67 -12.43 -8.09
CA GLY A 118 -2.02 -11.82 -9.25
C GLY A 118 -2.64 -12.23 -10.59
N GLN A 119 -2.99 -13.50 -10.74
CA GLN A 119 -3.70 -14.01 -11.93
C GLN A 119 -5.06 -13.35 -12.07
N CYS A 120 -5.85 -13.24 -10.97
CA CYS A 120 -7.14 -12.57 -10.99
C CYS A 120 -7.03 -11.13 -11.48
N LEU A 121 -6.00 -10.38 -11.05
CA LEU A 121 -5.78 -8.99 -11.43
C LEU A 121 -5.03 -8.83 -12.78
N GLY A 122 -4.68 -9.91 -13.47
CA GLY A 122 -3.94 -9.86 -14.73
C GLY A 122 -2.49 -9.37 -14.57
N ILE A 123 -1.89 -9.51 -13.38
CA ILE A 123 -0.50 -9.11 -13.13
C ILE A 123 0.43 -10.18 -13.70
N LYS A 124 1.12 -9.82 -14.79
CA LYS A 124 2.01 -10.76 -15.52
C LYS A 124 3.28 -11.11 -14.76
N GLN A 125 3.77 -10.19 -13.93
CA GLN A 125 4.98 -10.38 -13.15
C GLN A 125 4.71 -10.00 -11.69
N LEU A 126 4.72 -11.02 -10.83
CA LEU A 126 4.50 -10.83 -9.40
C LEU A 126 5.75 -10.23 -8.74
N PRO A 127 5.57 -9.33 -7.77
CA PRO A 127 6.65 -8.89 -6.90
C PRO A 127 7.15 -10.03 -6.00
N GLU A 128 8.30 -9.83 -5.37
CA GLU A 128 8.77 -10.74 -4.32
C GLU A 128 7.85 -10.65 -3.10
N LEU A 129 7.53 -11.79 -2.48
CA LEU A 129 6.72 -11.87 -1.27
C LEU A 129 7.57 -12.31 -0.09
N TYR A 130 7.42 -11.61 1.05
CA TYR A 130 8.12 -11.89 2.30
C TYR A 130 7.16 -11.99 3.48
N VAL A 131 7.54 -12.81 4.46
CA VAL A 131 6.93 -12.85 5.80
C VAL A 131 7.94 -12.31 6.80
N TYR A 132 7.50 -11.39 7.67
CA TYR A 132 8.33 -10.84 8.73
C TYR A 132 7.68 -11.03 10.10
N GLN A 133 8.54 -11.13 11.12
CA GLN A 133 8.11 -11.31 12.50
C GLN A 133 7.62 -10.00 13.08
N ASP A 134 6.31 -9.86 13.26
CA ASP A 134 5.64 -8.77 13.95
C ASP A 134 4.28 -9.29 14.44
N PRO A 135 3.95 -9.19 15.73
CA PRO A 135 2.64 -9.59 16.26
C PRO A 135 1.51 -8.64 15.81
N THR A 136 1.83 -7.43 15.36
CA THR A 136 0.84 -6.49 14.85
C THR A 136 0.41 -6.91 13.44
N PRO A 137 -0.89 -7.14 13.18
CA PRO A 137 -1.37 -7.43 11.83
C PRO A 137 -1.07 -6.27 10.88
N ASN A 138 -0.19 -6.51 9.91
CA ASN A 138 0.21 -5.51 8.94
C ASN A 138 0.72 -6.18 7.66
N ALA A 139 0.54 -5.49 6.53
CA ALA A 139 1.18 -5.82 5.26
C ALA A 139 1.58 -4.52 4.56
N TYR A 140 2.51 -4.59 3.62
CA TYR A 140 2.89 -3.43 2.84
C TYR A 140 3.59 -3.80 1.55
N THR A 141 3.48 -2.88 0.58
CA THR A 141 4.21 -2.90 -0.68
C THR A 141 5.23 -1.78 -0.72
N PHE A 142 6.42 -2.04 -1.26
CA PHE A 142 7.49 -1.07 -1.39
C PHE A 142 8.33 -1.33 -2.65
N GLY A 143 9.01 -0.30 -3.18
CA GLY A 143 9.95 -0.37 -4.28
C GLY A 143 9.73 0.71 -5.34
N VAL A 144 10.58 0.71 -6.36
CA VAL A 144 10.47 1.57 -7.55
C VAL A 144 10.69 0.74 -8.80
N ASP A 145 11.84 0.08 -8.90
CA ASP A 145 12.19 -0.79 -10.02
C ASP A 145 11.99 -2.27 -9.65
N HIS A 146 12.15 -2.61 -8.37
CA HIS A 146 11.92 -3.94 -7.82
C HIS A 146 10.86 -3.86 -6.71
N TYR A 147 9.67 -4.29 -7.02
CA TYR A 147 8.58 -4.30 -6.05
C TYR A 147 8.65 -5.54 -5.17
N PHE A 148 8.32 -5.38 -3.92
CA PHE A 148 8.08 -6.49 -3.01
C PHE A 148 6.88 -6.20 -2.10
N VAL A 149 6.28 -7.28 -1.65
CA VAL A 149 5.20 -7.30 -0.66
C VAL A 149 5.72 -7.99 0.59
N ALA A 150 5.43 -7.44 1.75
CA ALA A 150 5.76 -8.05 3.02
C ALA A 150 4.50 -8.17 3.90
N VAL A 151 4.32 -9.32 4.54
CA VAL A 151 3.18 -9.63 5.41
C VAL A 151 3.70 -10.04 6.78
N SER A 152 3.12 -9.48 7.84
CA SER A 152 3.50 -9.81 9.23
C SER A 152 2.97 -11.18 9.65
N THR A 153 3.69 -11.82 10.57
CA THR A 153 3.18 -13.02 11.26
C THR A 153 1.85 -12.74 11.98
N GLY A 154 1.64 -11.53 12.46
CA GLY A 154 0.37 -11.12 13.08
C GLY A 154 -0.82 -11.22 12.12
N CYS A 155 -0.66 -10.91 10.82
CA CYS A 155 -1.68 -11.16 9.81
C CYS A 155 -1.98 -12.66 9.67
N LEU A 156 -0.93 -13.48 9.51
CA LEU A 156 -1.06 -14.93 9.32
C LEU A 156 -1.69 -15.63 10.54
N GLU A 157 -1.52 -15.06 11.71
CA GLU A 157 -2.07 -15.57 12.95
C GLU A 157 -3.52 -15.14 13.21
N LEU A 158 -3.92 -13.94 12.78
CA LEU A 158 -5.23 -13.37 13.05
C LEU A 158 -6.28 -13.76 12.01
N LEU A 159 -5.88 -13.82 10.74
CA LEU A 159 -6.75 -13.90 9.57
C LEU A 159 -6.92 -15.36 9.09
N ASP A 160 -8.08 -15.68 8.57
CA ASP A 160 -8.33 -16.93 7.87
C ASP A 160 -7.81 -16.87 6.41
N ASP A 161 -7.92 -17.98 5.70
CA ASP A 161 -7.38 -18.15 4.36
C ASP A 161 -7.98 -17.19 3.32
N GLU A 162 -9.27 -16.87 3.41
CA GLU A 162 -9.94 -15.92 2.52
C GLU A 162 -9.52 -14.48 2.84
N GLU A 163 -9.38 -14.17 4.13
CA GLU A 163 -8.94 -12.87 4.61
C GLU A 163 -7.47 -12.60 4.30
N ILE A 164 -6.60 -13.64 4.37
CA ILE A 164 -5.21 -13.55 3.90
C ILE A 164 -5.17 -13.29 2.39
N LEU A 165 -6.01 -13.99 1.60
CA LEU A 165 -6.14 -13.71 0.17
C LEU A 165 -6.59 -12.26 -0.08
N CYS A 166 -7.50 -11.73 0.73
CA CYS A 166 -7.95 -10.33 0.67
C CYS A 166 -6.78 -9.36 0.90
N VAL A 167 -5.96 -9.59 1.93
CA VAL A 167 -4.78 -8.75 2.21
C VAL A 167 -3.76 -8.80 1.06
N LEU A 168 -3.45 -9.99 0.56
CA LEU A 168 -2.52 -10.16 -0.56
C LEU A 168 -3.03 -9.47 -1.83
N ALA A 169 -4.32 -9.56 -2.10
CA ALA A 169 -4.97 -8.90 -3.23
C ALA A 169 -4.98 -7.37 -3.08
N HIS A 170 -5.14 -6.86 -1.85
CA HIS A 170 -5.01 -5.45 -1.52
C HIS A 170 -3.62 -4.92 -1.85
N GLU A 171 -2.57 -5.60 -1.39
CA GLU A 171 -1.18 -5.22 -1.68
C GLU A 171 -0.86 -5.30 -3.18
N LEU A 172 -1.35 -6.34 -3.86
CA LEU A 172 -1.22 -6.44 -5.31
C LEU A 172 -2.05 -5.38 -6.05
N GLY A 173 -3.13 -4.89 -5.46
CA GLY A 173 -3.89 -3.75 -5.96
C GLY A 173 -3.03 -2.49 -6.06
N HIS A 174 -2.19 -2.22 -5.06
CA HIS A 174 -1.21 -1.12 -5.13
C HIS A 174 -0.20 -1.30 -6.26
N VAL A 175 0.25 -2.54 -6.52
CA VAL A 175 1.13 -2.84 -7.64
C VAL A 175 0.42 -2.62 -8.97
N HIS A 176 -0.79 -3.15 -9.10
CA HIS A 176 -1.59 -3.09 -10.32
C HIS A 176 -1.98 -1.66 -10.71
N ALA A 177 -2.27 -0.80 -9.73
CA ALA A 177 -2.65 0.60 -9.93
C ALA A 177 -1.45 1.57 -9.99
N ASP A 178 -0.21 1.08 -10.08
CA ASP A 178 1.02 1.89 -10.11
C ASP A 178 1.19 2.82 -8.88
N HIS A 179 0.68 2.42 -7.72
CA HIS A 179 0.76 3.20 -6.47
C HIS A 179 2.13 3.12 -5.80
N VAL A 180 2.92 2.09 -6.09
CA VAL A 180 4.09 1.70 -5.27
C VAL A 180 5.12 2.81 -5.14
N LEU A 181 5.41 3.56 -6.21
CA LEU A 181 6.33 4.70 -6.16
C LEU A 181 5.91 5.73 -5.10
N TYR A 182 4.66 6.18 -5.17
CA TYR A 182 4.15 7.25 -4.30
C TYR A 182 3.93 6.75 -2.86
N LYS A 183 3.53 5.48 -2.67
CA LYS A 183 3.47 4.86 -1.34
C LYS A 183 4.85 4.74 -0.70
N SER A 184 5.85 4.32 -1.46
CA SER A 184 7.24 4.30 -1.02
C SER A 184 7.71 5.72 -0.65
N ALA A 185 7.35 6.71 -1.47
CA ALA A 185 7.64 8.10 -1.20
C ALA A 185 6.96 8.60 0.09
N ALA A 186 5.68 8.33 0.28
CA ALA A 186 4.95 8.75 1.48
C ALA A 186 5.60 8.21 2.77
N ARG A 187 6.13 6.98 2.74
CA ARG A 187 6.82 6.36 3.88
C ARG A 187 8.17 7.01 4.19
N VAL A 188 8.96 7.35 3.18
CA VAL A 188 10.31 7.90 3.38
C VAL A 188 10.32 9.43 3.45
N PHE A 189 9.28 10.08 2.95
CA PHE A 189 9.24 11.54 2.77
C PHE A 189 9.39 12.31 4.08
N GLY A 190 8.83 11.81 5.18
CA GLY A 190 8.94 12.45 6.49
C GLY A 190 10.40 12.60 6.96
N THR A 191 11.26 11.61 6.66
CA THR A 191 12.69 11.65 6.99
C THR A 191 13.43 12.66 6.11
N VAL A 192 13.15 12.63 4.80
CA VAL A 192 13.75 13.56 3.83
C VAL A 192 13.29 14.98 4.07
N ALA A 193 12.01 15.16 4.38
CA ALA A 193 11.41 16.43 4.70
C ALA A 193 12.15 17.14 5.85
N SER A 194 12.43 16.42 6.94
CA SER A 194 13.15 17.00 8.09
C SER A 194 14.55 17.48 7.71
N THR A 195 15.26 16.73 6.86
CA THR A 195 16.59 17.09 6.38
C THR A 195 16.56 18.34 5.50
N ILE A 196 15.61 18.42 4.55
CA ILE A 196 15.45 19.61 3.69
C ILE A 196 15.15 20.84 4.53
N ILE A 197 14.20 20.74 5.49
CA ILE A 197 13.82 21.86 6.36
C ILE A 197 15.02 22.35 7.18
N GLN A 198 15.82 21.43 7.74
CA GLN A 198 17.01 21.79 8.51
C GLN A 198 18.10 22.40 7.63
N ALA A 199 18.39 21.82 6.46
CA ALA A 199 19.41 22.32 5.53
C ALA A 199 19.09 23.71 4.97
N THR A 200 17.82 24.09 4.91
CA THR A 200 17.34 25.37 4.39
C THR A 200 16.96 26.37 5.50
N PHE A 201 17.39 26.13 6.74
CA PHE A 201 17.05 26.99 7.90
C PHE A 201 15.54 27.25 8.03
N GLY A 202 14.72 26.24 7.69
CA GLY A 202 13.27 26.32 7.80
C GLY A 202 12.53 26.80 6.53
N ILE A 203 13.18 27.47 5.60
CA ILE A 203 12.55 28.00 4.37
C ILE A 203 11.97 26.87 3.52
N GLY A 204 12.66 25.74 3.42
CA GLY A 204 12.20 24.55 2.69
C GLY A 204 10.84 24.01 3.17
N SER A 205 10.41 24.35 4.36
CA SER A 205 9.10 23.96 4.90
C SER A 205 7.92 24.42 4.02
N LEU A 206 8.05 25.56 3.35
CA LEU A 206 7.01 26.12 2.47
C LEU A 206 6.72 25.23 1.26
N VAL A 207 7.70 24.47 0.79
CA VAL A 207 7.54 23.51 -0.33
C VAL A 207 7.26 22.11 0.19
N VAL A 208 7.97 21.70 1.23
CA VAL A 208 7.93 20.33 1.76
C VAL A 208 6.55 19.99 2.35
N TYR A 209 5.97 20.86 3.18
CA TYR A 209 4.69 20.53 3.81
C TYR A 209 3.51 20.38 2.84
N PRO A 210 3.32 21.24 1.83
CA PRO A 210 2.27 21.00 0.81
C PRO A 210 2.42 19.67 0.09
N VAL A 211 3.63 19.29 -0.31
CA VAL A 211 3.90 18.01 -0.99
C VAL A 211 3.63 16.84 -0.03
N GLN A 212 4.06 16.94 1.21
CA GLN A 212 3.80 15.91 2.23
C GLN A 212 2.30 15.72 2.47
N LEU A 213 1.55 16.81 2.64
CA LEU A 213 0.11 16.74 2.82
C LEU A 213 -0.61 16.15 1.59
N ALA A 214 -0.16 16.50 0.39
CA ALA A 214 -0.70 15.94 -0.84
C ALA A 214 -0.42 14.43 -0.96
N LEU A 215 0.81 13.98 -0.65
CA LEU A 215 1.17 12.57 -0.60
C LEU A 215 0.34 11.80 0.43
N LEU A 216 0.21 12.32 1.64
CA LEU A 216 -0.57 11.68 2.70
C LEU A 216 -2.08 11.64 2.38
N ARG A 217 -2.61 12.68 1.71
CA ARG A 217 -4.01 12.69 1.24
C ARG A 217 -4.23 11.63 0.18
N TRP A 218 -3.32 11.55 -0.79
CA TRP A 218 -3.38 10.54 -1.83
C TRP A 218 -3.19 9.12 -1.28
N ASP A 219 -2.24 8.90 -0.37
CA ASP A 219 -1.96 7.59 0.23
C ASP A 219 -3.23 6.99 0.86
N ARG A 220 -4.03 7.82 1.55
CA ARG A 220 -5.33 7.39 2.09
C ARG A 220 -6.36 7.05 1.00
N ALA A 221 -6.39 7.82 -0.08
CA ALA A 221 -7.31 7.58 -1.18
C ALA A 221 -6.95 6.30 -1.95
N SER A 222 -5.65 5.98 -2.07
CA SER A 222 -5.15 4.77 -2.70
C SER A 222 -5.58 3.48 -1.99
N GLU A 223 -5.82 3.54 -0.67
CA GLU A 223 -6.35 2.40 0.10
C GLU A 223 -7.75 1.98 -0.37
N LEU A 224 -8.59 2.95 -0.77
CA LEU A 224 -9.94 2.68 -1.27
C LEU A 224 -9.90 1.92 -2.61
N SER A 225 -8.98 2.26 -3.48
CA SER A 225 -8.77 1.55 -4.74
C SER A 225 -8.25 0.12 -4.49
N SER A 226 -7.32 -0.03 -3.56
CA SER A 226 -6.78 -1.35 -3.22
C SER A 226 -7.78 -2.26 -2.53
N ASP A 227 -8.72 -1.72 -1.75
CA ASP A 227 -9.85 -2.48 -1.22
C ASP A 227 -10.78 -2.97 -2.33
N ARG A 228 -11.03 -2.14 -3.36
CA ARG A 228 -11.80 -2.56 -4.53
C ARG A 228 -11.11 -3.67 -5.30
N SER A 229 -9.78 -3.60 -5.49
CA SER A 229 -9.02 -4.68 -6.10
C SER A 229 -9.08 -5.97 -5.28
N ALA A 230 -8.98 -5.88 -3.96
CA ALA A 230 -9.14 -7.01 -3.06
C ALA A 230 -10.53 -7.65 -3.22
N LEU A 231 -11.59 -6.81 -3.27
CA LEU A 231 -12.95 -7.29 -3.49
C LEU A 231 -13.13 -7.98 -4.84
N LEU A 232 -12.48 -7.49 -5.91
CA LEU A 232 -12.50 -8.16 -7.22
C LEU A 232 -11.89 -9.57 -7.16
N VAL A 233 -10.86 -9.78 -6.35
CA VAL A 233 -10.23 -11.09 -6.18
C VAL A 233 -11.07 -12.02 -5.32
N VAL A 234 -11.48 -11.58 -4.12
CA VAL A 234 -12.25 -12.44 -3.20
C VAL A 234 -13.72 -12.55 -3.57
N LYS A 235 -14.25 -11.62 -4.39
CA LYS A 235 -15.62 -11.56 -4.93
C LYS A 235 -16.72 -11.56 -3.87
N ASN A 236 -16.37 -11.51 -2.62
CA ASN A 236 -17.29 -11.52 -1.49
C ASN A 236 -17.06 -10.31 -0.58
N PRO A 237 -17.96 -9.30 -0.58
CA PRO A 237 -17.83 -8.11 0.25
C PRO A 237 -17.71 -8.41 1.75
N GLN A 238 -18.34 -9.49 2.26
CA GLN A 238 -18.23 -9.86 3.66
C GLN A 238 -16.78 -10.24 4.04
N VAL A 239 -16.02 -10.87 3.13
CA VAL A 239 -14.61 -11.19 3.39
C VAL A 239 -13.81 -9.92 3.60
N VAL A 240 -13.96 -8.91 2.73
CA VAL A 240 -13.28 -7.61 2.87
C VAL A 240 -13.66 -6.93 4.19
N MET A 241 -14.95 -6.88 4.52
CA MET A 241 -15.43 -6.26 5.76
C MET A 241 -14.93 -6.98 7.00
N ARG A 242 -14.93 -8.34 7.02
CA ARG A 242 -14.36 -9.12 8.13
C ARG A 242 -12.87 -8.87 8.29
N THR A 243 -12.14 -8.80 7.18
CA THR A 243 -10.70 -8.49 7.19
C THR A 243 -10.47 -7.13 7.83
N LEU A 244 -11.18 -6.09 7.37
CA LEU A 244 -11.09 -4.74 7.93
C LEU A 244 -11.49 -4.69 9.42
N MET A 245 -12.55 -5.39 9.81
CA MET A 245 -13.01 -5.50 11.20
C MET A 245 -11.98 -6.16 12.10
N LYS A 246 -11.36 -7.26 11.66
CA LYS A 246 -10.31 -7.96 12.41
C LYS A 246 -9.05 -7.11 12.52
N ILE A 247 -8.63 -6.41 11.46
CA ILE A 247 -7.49 -5.48 11.50
C ILE A 247 -7.77 -4.30 12.44
N ALA A 248 -9.02 -3.83 12.53
CA ALA A 248 -9.40 -2.75 13.43
C ALA A 248 -9.34 -3.11 14.91
N GLY A 249 -9.71 -4.34 15.28
CA GLY A 249 -9.80 -4.73 16.69
C GLY A 249 -10.05 -6.22 16.91
N GLY A 250 -9.72 -7.08 15.95
CA GLY A 250 -9.89 -8.52 16.09
C GLY A 250 -8.87 -9.16 17.01
N THR A 251 -9.29 -10.23 17.66
CA THR A 251 -8.41 -11.10 18.44
C THR A 251 -8.76 -12.56 18.18
N ARG A 252 -7.80 -13.46 18.28
CA ARG A 252 -8.07 -14.91 18.18
C ARG A 252 -9.06 -15.38 19.24
N ARG A 253 -8.91 -14.89 20.45
CA ARG A 253 -9.70 -15.34 21.60
C ARG A 253 -11.18 -14.96 21.51
N TYR A 254 -11.47 -13.76 21.01
CA TYR A 254 -12.82 -13.20 20.96
C TYR A 254 -13.33 -13.01 19.51
N GLY A 255 -12.70 -13.65 18.54
CA GLY A 255 -13.09 -13.51 17.12
C GLY A 255 -14.52 -13.93 16.81
N ASN A 256 -15.05 -14.92 17.55
CA ASN A 256 -16.44 -15.38 17.40
C ASN A 256 -17.49 -14.39 17.96
N GLU A 257 -17.07 -13.37 18.71
CA GLU A 257 -17.94 -12.33 19.25
C GLU A 257 -18.05 -11.10 18.32
N LEU A 258 -17.25 -11.07 17.25
CA LEU A 258 -17.31 -10.01 16.25
C LEU A 258 -18.55 -10.18 15.35
N ALA A 259 -19.32 -9.09 15.19
CA ALA A 259 -20.51 -9.05 14.36
C ALA A 259 -20.37 -8.04 13.23
N ILE A 260 -20.43 -8.51 11.98
CA ILE A 260 -20.28 -7.65 10.79
C ILE A 260 -21.38 -6.58 10.75
N ASP A 261 -22.62 -6.92 11.11
CA ASP A 261 -23.74 -5.96 11.10
C ASP A 261 -23.50 -4.81 12.08
N ALA A 262 -22.96 -5.11 13.28
CA ALA A 262 -22.59 -4.07 14.25
C ALA A 262 -21.44 -3.19 13.73
N PHE A 263 -20.50 -3.76 13.00
CA PHE A 263 -19.40 -3.02 12.38
C PHE A 263 -19.89 -2.12 11.23
N ILE A 264 -20.87 -2.57 10.45
CA ILE A 264 -21.54 -1.77 9.42
C ILE A 264 -22.34 -0.62 10.06
N ASP A 265 -23.06 -0.87 11.14
CA ASP A 265 -23.80 0.18 11.88
C ASP A 265 -22.86 1.23 12.46
N GLN A 266 -21.67 0.80 12.92
CA GLN A 266 -20.61 1.71 13.35
C GLN A 266 -20.09 2.55 12.18
N ALA A 267 -19.94 1.99 10.98
CA ALA A 267 -19.51 2.72 9.77
C ALA A 267 -20.56 3.78 9.36
N ASP A 268 -21.84 3.46 9.41
CA ASP A 268 -22.91 4.42 9.16
C ASP A 268 -22.94 5.55 10.20
N SER A 269 -22.69 5.22 11.47
CA SER A 269 -22.61 6.20 12.56
C SER A 269 -21.41 7.13 12.41
N PHE A 270 -20.26 6.59 12.03
CA PHE A 270 -19.05 7.37 11.76
C PHE A 270 -19.26 8.39 10.62
N GLY A 271 -19.94 7.98 9.54
CA GLY A 271 -20.30 8.88 8.44
C GLY A 271 -21.13 10.07 8.91
N LYS A 272 -22.12 9.83 9.77
CA LYS A 272 -22.96 10.91 10.36
C LYS A 272 -22.15 11.87 11.21
N MET A 273 -21.24 11.35 12.06
CA MET A 273 -20.36 12.18 12.89
C MET A 273 -19.43 13.08 12.06
N GLN A 274 -18.95 12.59 10.89
CA GLN A 274 -18.15 13.41 9.97
C GLN A 274 -18.96 14.58 9.39
N ASP A 275 -20.25 14.40 9.18
CA ASP A 275 -21.12 15.42 8.61
C ASP A 275 -21.62 16.46 9.64
N GLU A 276 -21.39 16.25 10.95
CA GLU A 276 -21.82 17.18 12.02
C GLU A 276 -21.06 18.54 12.04
N GLY A 277 -20.04 18.72 11.15
CA GLY A 277 -19.42 20.03 10.96
C GLY A 277 -17.97 19.99 10.48
N PRO A 278 -17.39 21.18 10.18
CA PRO A 278 -16.03 21.31 9.67
C PRO A 278 -14.97 20.74 10.62
N LEU A 279 -15.21 20.84 11.93
CA LEU A 279 -14.29 20.35 12.96
C LEU A 279 -14.19 18.82 12.97
N GLY A 280 -15.30 18.10 12.79
CA GLY A 280 -15.31 16.64 12.69
C GLY A 280 -14.47 16.16 11.51
N ARG A 281 -14.63 16.78 10.34
CA ARG A 281 -13.82 16.50 9.14
C ARG A 281 -12.34 16.80 9.37
N TYR A 282 -12.01 17.93 9.99
CA TYR A 282 -10.63 18.30 10.26
C TYR A 282 -9.94 17.32 11.21
N ILE A 283 -10.58 16.94 12.32
CA ILE A 283 -10.04 15.98 13.28
C ILE A 283 -9.82 14.62 12.62
N THR A 284 -10.79 14.15 11.81
CA THR A 284 -10.67 12.89 11.08
C THR A 284 -9.47 12.90 10.14
N ILE A 285 -9.29 13.97 9.36
CA ILE A 285 -8.13 14.13 8.48
C ILE A 285 -6.83 14.11 9.29
N PHE A 286 -6.74 14.87 10.38
CA PHE A 286 -5.53 15.00 11.17
C PHE A 286 -5.13 13.67 11.83
N GLN A 287 -6.07 12.94 12.43
CA GLN A 287 -5.81 11.64 13.06
C GLN A 287 -5.35 10.55 12.07
N SER A 288 -5.72 10.68 10.79
CA SER A 288 -5.34 9.73 9.74
C SER A 288 -3.97 10.00 9.12
N LEU A 289 -3.39 11.19 9.31
CA LEU A 289 -2.19 11.64 8.61
C LEU A 289 -0.96 10.74 8.79
N PHE A 290 -0.86 10.05 9.92
CA PHE A 290 0.33 9.27 10.29
C PHE A 290 0.09 7.76 10.40
N ARG A 291 -1.04 7.25 9.89
CA ARG A 291 -1.35 5.82 9.87
C ARG A 291 -1.09 5.23 8.49
N THR A 292 -0.48 4.06 8.44
CA THR A 292 -0.18 3.33 7.19
C THR A 292 -1.45 2.86 6.46
N HIS A 293 -2.47 2.44 7.22
CA HIS A 293 -3.76 1.96 6.69
C HIS A 293 -4.90 2.57 7.52
N PRO A 294 -5.33 3.81 7.21
CA PRO A 294 -6.29 4.50 8.04
C PRO A 294 -7.72 3.96 7.93
N PHE A 295 -8.43 4.07 9.03
CA PHE A 295 -9.88 3.94 9.16
C PHE A 295 -10.55 2.75 8.49
N PRO A 296 -10.39 1.53 9.01
CA PRO A 296 -11.15 0.37 8.54
C PRO A 296 -12.66 0.62 8.46
N ILE A 297 -13.20 1.41 9.37
CA ILE A 297 -14.62 1.83 9.40
C ILE A 297 -15.00 2.61 8.14
N TRP A 298 -14.22 3.62 7.75
CA TRP A 298 -14.49 4.40 6.55
C TRP A 298 -14.33 3.55 5.29
N ARG A 299 -13.30 2.73 5.23
CA ARG A 299 -13.04 1.81 4.11
C ARG A 299 -14.20 0.83 3.93
N THR A 300 -14.77 0.32 5.03
CA THR A 300 -15.99 -0.53 5.00
C THR A 300 -17.16 0.20 4.36
N LYS A 301 -17.39 1.46 4.75
CA LYS A 301 -18.46 2.27 4.15
C LYS A 301 -18.26 2.45 2.64
N GLU A 302 -17.05 2.79 2.19
CA GLU A 302 -16.73 2.99 0.78
C GLU A 302 -16.90 1.71 -0.07
N ILE A 303 -16.58 0.54 0.50
CA ILE A 303 -16.88 -0.77 -0.14
C ILE A 303 -18.38 -1.00 -0.25
N LEU A 304 -19.14 -0.73 0.81
CA LEU A 304 -20.61 -0.88 0.79
C LEU A 304 -21.27 0.06 -0.24
N ASP A 305 -20.79 1.29 -0.31
CA ASP A 305 -21.28 2.28 -1.26
C ASP A 305 -20.97 1.83 -2.70
N TRP A 306 -19.74 1.35 -2.97
CA TRP A 306 -19.35 0.86 -4.30
C TRP A 306 -20.17 -0.38 -4.73
N VAL A 307 -20.39 -1.32 -3.84
CA VAL A 307 -21.22 -2.49 -4.12
C VAL A 307 -22.68 -2.09 -4.40
N SER A 308 -23.19 -1.09 -3.68
CA SER A 308 -24.58 -0.63 -3.83
C SER A 308 -24.85 0.13 -5.13
N THR A 309 -23.81 0.71 -5.76
CA THR A 309 -23.95 1.37 -7.08
C THR A 309 -24.12 0.39 -8.24
N GLY A 310 -23.80 -0.88 -8.05
CA GLY A 310 -23.84 -1.92 -9.09
C GLY A 310 -22.55 -2.06 -9.90
N ASN A 311 -21.63 -1.09 -9.89
CA ASN A 311 -20.40 -1.12 -10.70
C ASN A 311 -19.54 -2.35 -10.42
N PHE A 312 -19.51 -2.82 -9.16
CA PHE A 312 -18.84 -4.06 -8.81
C PHE A 312 -19.43 -5.27 -9.56
N LEU A 313 -20.77 -5.35 -9.66
CA LEU A 313 -21.45 -6.44 -10.35
C LEU A 313 -21.25 -6.40 -11.86
N GLU A 314 -21.15 -5.18 -12.45
CA GLU A 314 -20.83 -4.99 -13.88
C GLU A 314 -19.47 -5.60 -14.23
N ILE A 315 -18.46 -5.36 -13.39
CA ILE A 315 -17.13 -5.98 -13.57
C ILE A 315 -17.19 -7.50 -13.46
N LEU A 316 -17.96 -8.03 -12.50
CA LEU A 316 -18.16 -9.48 -12.36
C LEU A 316 -18.98 -10.09 -13.52
N ASP A 317 -19.75 -9.29 -14.24
CA ASP A 317 -20.40 -9.71 -15.49
C ASP A 317 -19.45 -9.66 -16.70
N GLY A 318 -18.28 -9.05 -16.58
CA GLY A 318 -17.28 -8.92 -17.63
C GLY A 318 -17.30 -7.57 -18.34
N ASP A 319 -18.06 -6.59 -17.84
CA ASP A 319 -18.04 -5.22 -18.33
C ASP A 319 -16.96 -4.42 -17.58
N TYR A 320 -15.74 -4.45 -18.11
CA TYR A 320 -14.60 -3.72 -17.58
C TYR A 320 -13.68 -3.25 -18.70
N LYS A 321 -12.95 -2.17 -18.42
CA LYS A 321 -11.94 -1.67 -19.34
C LYS A 321 -10.73 -2.59 -19.36
N THR A 322 -10.23 -2.87 -20.55
CA THR A 322 -8.96 -3.57 -20.74
C THR A 322 -7.82 -2.57 -20.96
N ARG A 323 -6.66 -2.87 -20.37
CA ARG A 323 -5.47 -2.06 -20.64
C ARG A 323 -5.18 -2.10 -22.14
N ALA A 324 -5.06 -0.91 -22.75
CA ALA A 324 -4.41 -0.80 -24.05
C ALA A 324 -3.02 -1.40 -23.92
N LEU A 325 -2.57 -2.18 -24.91
CA LEU A 325 -1.23 -2.74 -24.95
C LEU A 325 -0.23 -1.61 -24.77
N VAL A 326 0.31 -1.47 -23.57
CA VAL A 326 1.40 -0.51 -23.33
C VAL A 326 2.58 -1.01 -24.13
N ALA A 327 3.10 -0.19 -25.01
CA ALA A 327 4.29 -0.53 -25.75
C ALA A 327 5.40 -0.90 -24.78
N THR A 328 5.95 -2.11 -24.95
CA THR A 328 7.00 -2.66 -24.10
C THR A 328 8.29 -2.81 -24.90
N LYS A 329 9.42 -2.84 -24.20
CA LYS A 329 10.73 -3.21 -24.78
C LYS A 329 11.23 -4.50 -24.16
N PRO A 330 11.76 -5.45 -24.96
CA PRO A 330 12.34 -6.65 -24.41
C PRO A 330 13.70 -6.34 -23.76
N CYS A 331 14.00 -7.02 -22.67
CA CYS A 331 15.33 -6.98 -22.06
C CYS A 331 16.32 -7.72 -22.95
N SER A 332 17.46 -7.10 -23.26
CA SER A 332 18.53 -7.71 -24.04
C SER A 332 19.21 -8.91 -23.35
N ALA A 333 19.15 -8.98 -22.01
CA ALA A 333 19.79 -10.04 -21.24
C ALA A 333 18.90 -11.27 -20.99
N CYS A 334 17.57 -11.07 -20.77
CA CYS A 334 16.68 -12.18 -20.39
C CYS A 334 15.39 -12.27 -21.22
N GLY A 335 15.15 -11.33 -22.16
CA GLY A 335 13.95 -11.31 -23.01
C GLY A 335 12.68 -10.83 -22.34
N ALA A 336 12.67 -10.58 -21.02
CA ALA A 336 11.49 -10.12 -20.31
C ALA A 336 11.01 -8.75 -20.82
N GLN A 337 9.70 -8.62 -21.00
CA GLN A 337 9.08 -7.36 -21.45
C GLN A 337 9.07 -6.33 -20.32
N ASN A 338 9.48 -5.11 -20.62
CA ASN A 338 9.58 -4.01 -19.68
C ASN A 338 8.85 -2.79 -20.22
N LYS A 339 8.38 -1.89 -19.35
CA LYS A 339 7.84 -0.59 -19.79
C LYS A 339 8.91 0.17 -20.60
N LEU A 340 8.51 0.99 -21.56
CA LEU A 340 9.47 1.73 -22.41
C LEU A 340 10.41 2.63 -21.59
N ASP A 341 9.91 3.19 -20.49
CA ASP A 341 10.63 4.07 -19.56
C ASP A 341 11.39 3.30 -18.45
N ALA A 342 11.35 1.96 -18.46
CA ALA A 342 12.10 1.17 -17.50
C ALA A 342 13.60 1.33 -17.72
N ILE A 343 14.33 1.68 -16.67
CA ILE A 343 15.79 1.85 -16.67
C ILE A 343 16.47 0.51 -16.45
N VAL A 344 15.90 -0.33 -15.59
CA VAL A 344 16.38 -1.70 -15.32
C VAL A 344 15.30 -2.71 -15.63
N CYS A 345 15.73 -3.91 -16.01
CA CYS A 345 14.82 -5.01 -16.23
C CYS A 345 14.23 -5.50 -14.91
N VAL A 346 12.89 -5.51 -14.83
CA VAL A 346 12.15 -5.96 -13.66
C VAL A 346 12.39 -7.44 -13.33
N SER A 347 12.83 -8.25 -14.31
CA SER A 347 13.06 -9.69 -14.13
C SER A 347 14.49 -10.03 -13.68
N CYS A 348 15.52 -9.46 -14.35
CA CYS A 348 16.91 -9.83 -14.08
C CYS A 348 17.78 -8.69 -13.59
N GLY A 349 17.25 -7.47 -13.45
CA GLY A 349 18.02 -6.31 -13.01
C GLY A 349 18.97 -5.74 -14.06
N HIS A 350 18.97 -6.27 -15.31
CA HIS A 350 19.83 -5.75 -16.37
C HIS A 350 19.45 -4.31 -16.74
N GLN A 351 20.44 -3.44 -16.90
CA GLN A 351 20.23 -2.04 -17.24
C GLN A 351 19.70 -1.91 -18.68
N LEU A 352 18.53 -1.30 -18.84
CA LEU A 352 17.81 -1.18 -20.11
C LEU A 352 17.97 0.18 -20.78
N MET A 353 18.29 1.19 -20.00
CA MET A 353 18.61 2.56 -20.43
C MET A 353 19.74 3.09 -19.58
N GLU A 354 20.56 3.97 -20.14
CA GLU A 354 21.50 4.74 -19.32
C GLU A 354 20.70 5.51 -18.27
N GLU A 355 21.18 5.45 -17.03
CA GLU A 355 20.59 6.26 -15.98
C GLU A 355 20.60 7.72 -16.45
N PRO A 356 19.52 8.49 -16.25
CA PRO A 356 19.62 9.92 -16.39
C PRO A 356 20.78 10.33 -15.49
N THR A 357 21.85 10.81 -16.11
CA THR A 357 23.10 11.20 -15.45
C THR A 357 22.75 12.06 -14.24
N GLY A 358 23.57 12.04 -13.20
CA GLY A 358 23.34 12.86 -11.99
C GLY A 358 22.90 14.29 -12.28
N GLU A 359 23.23 14.80 -13.48
CA GLU A 359 22.76 16.07 -14.05
C GLU A 359 21.25 16.21 -14.18
N ALA A 360 20.48 15.13 -14.45
CA ALA A 360 19.01 15.24 -14.53
C ALA A 360 18.38 15.28 -13.13
N ALA A 361 18.94 14.53 -12.19
CA ALA A 361 18.56 14.61 -10.77
C ALA A 361 18.99 15.97 -10.17
N GLU A 362 20.23 16.42 -10.50
CA GLU A 362 20.73 17.75 -10.11
C GLU A 362 19.91 18.88 -10.76
N ARG A 363 19.47 18.71 -11.99
CA ARG A 363 18.59 19.68 -12.66
C ARG A 363 17.23 19.75 -11.97
N ALA A 364 16.61 18.61 -11.65
CA ALA A 364 15.35 18.56 -10.91
C ALA A 364 15.48 19.16 -9.51
N VAL A 365 16.59 18.88 -8.80
CA VAL A 365 16.91 19.50 -7.51
C VAL A 365 17.16 21.01 -7.68
N ARG A 366 17.82 21.45 -8.74
CA ARG A 366 18.09 22.85 -9.04
C ARG A 366 16.77 23.58 -9.36
N GLU A 367 15.90 23.02 -10.19
CA GLU A 367 14.58 23.59 -10.51
C GLU A 367 13.71 23.75 -9.26
N VAL A 368 13.76 22.76 -8.33
CA VAL A 368 13.08 22.86 -7.02
C VAL A 368 13.73 23.91 -6.12
N LYS A 369 15.09 24.03 -6.12
CA LYS A 369 15.81 25.05 -5.36
C LYS A 369 15.55 26.45 -5.92
N GLU A 370 15.60 26.63 -7.24
CA GLU A 370 15.28 27.89 -7.91
C GLU A 370 13.83 28.33 -7.64
N ALA A 371 12.88 27.39 -7.71
CA ALA A 371 11.47 27.65 -7.38
C ALA A 371 11.27 28.01 -5.88
N ALA A 372 12.15 27.50 -5.00
CA ALA A 372 12.14 27.77 -3.57
C ALA A 372 13.03 28.95 -3.13
N GLY A 373 13.83 29.54 -4.05
CA GLY A 373 14.73 30.66 -3.76
C GLY A 373 15.91 30.29 -2.82
N VAL A 374 16.41 29.06 -2.93
CA VAL A 374 17.47 28.51 -2.05
C VAL A 374 18.82 28.50 -2.77
N ASP A 375 19.86 29.13 -2.18
CA ASP A 375 21.23 29.14 -2.69
C ASP A 375 22.04 27.88 -2.35
N ASP A 376 23.02 27.54 -3.21
CA ASP A 376 23.86 26.34 -3.09
C ASP A 376 24.90 26.44 -1.95
N GLY A 377 24.58 25.89 -0.82
CA GLY A 377 25.51 25.75 0.33
C GLY A 377 25.60 24.32 0.87
N GLY A 378 26.51 23.49 0.31
CA GLY A 378 27.21 22.50 1.09
C GLY A 378 27.00 21.01 0.82
N ASP A 379 28.12 20.33 0.60
CA ASP A 379 28.33 18.87 0.49
C ASP A 379 27.97 18.05 1.77
N ASP A 380 27.55 18.71 2.83
CA ASP A 380 27.27 18.11 4.15
C ASP A 380 25.85 17.52 4.28
N VAL A 381 24.98 17.82 3.31
CA VAL A 381 23.55 17.40 3.32
C VAL A 381 23.42 15.89 3.10
N ILE A 382 24.25 15.32 2.22
CA ILE A 382 24.18 13.89 1.88
C ILE A 382 24.62 13.03 3.07
N ALA A 383 25.68 13.42 3.78
CA ALA A 383 26.18 12.69 4.95
C ALA A 383 25.18 12.73 6.13
N ARG A 384 24.48 13.86 6.33
CA ARG A 384 23.42 13.98 7.36
C ARG A 384 22.20 13.18 7.00
N THR A 385 21.80 13.19 5.72
CA THR A 385 20.66 12.37 5.21
C THR A 385 20.89 10.89 5.50
N TRP A 386 22.09 10.35 5.32
CA TRP A 386 22.42 8.97 5.65
C TRP A 386 22.30 8.64 7.14
N LYS A 387 22.62 9.55 8.02
CA LYS A 387 22.47 9.37 9.47
C LYS A 387 21.00 9.34 9.88
N ASP A 388 20.18 10.21 9.30
CA ASP A 388 18.76 10.29 9.58
C ASP A 388 17.97 9.13 8.94
N VAL A 389 18.37 8.68 7.74
CA VAL A 389 17.86 7.47 7.08
C VAL A 389 18.10 6.24 7.96
N ARG A 390 19.30 6.11 8.52
CA ARG A 390 19.64 5.01 9.42
C ARG A 390 18.83 5.06 10.72
N GLY A 391 18.59 6.25 11.26
CA GLY A 391 17.76 6.46 12.44
C GLY A 391 16.27 6.16 12.17
N TRP A 392 15.75 6.60 11.04
CA TRP A 392 14.39 6.28 10.60
C TRP A 392 14.22 4.78 10.38
N TYR A 393 15.19 4.16 9.71
CA TYR A 393 15.19 2.73 9.45
C TYR A 393 15.13 1.91 10.75
N LYS A 394 15.96 2.26 11.75
CA LYS A 394 15.89 1.64 13.08
C LYS A 394 14.51 1.78 13.73
N ARG A 395 13.86 2.94 13.64
CA ARG A 395 12.55 3.16 14.27
C ARG A 395 11.37 2.45 13.58
N ASN A 396 11.47 2.20 12.26
CA ASN A 396 10.34 1.69 11.49
C ASN A 396 10.48 0.23 11.06
N PHE A 397 11.69 -0.32 11.10
CA PHE A 397 11.98 -1.67 10.61
C PHE A 397 12.82 -2.53 11.57
N THR A 398 13.30 -2.00 12.69
CA THR A 398 13.82 -2.83 13.76
C THR A 398 12.71 -3.05 14.77
N LEU A 399 12.39 -4.31 15.03
CA LEU A 399 11.65 -4.71 16.21
C LEU A 399 12.38 -4.14 17.44
N ASP A 400 11.65 -3.55 18.38
CA ASP A 400 12.14 -3.33 19.73
C ASP A 400 12.57 -4.69 20.29
N ALA A 401 13.84 -5.02 20.11
CA ALA A 401 14.51 -5.96 20.97
C ALA A 401 14.49 -5.30 22.35
N GLY A 402 13.69 -5.86 23.25
CA GLY A 402 13.29 -5.34 24.54
C GLY A 402 14.30 -4.43 25.20
N ASP A 403 13.78 -3.37 25.72
CA ASP A 403 14.37 -2.36 26.58
C ASP A 403 15.45 -2.95 27.51
N GLU A 404 16.69 -3.04 27.04
CA GLU A 404 17.82 -3.09 27.94
C GLU A 404 17.97 -1.66 28.42
N GLY A 405 17.54 -1.46 29.67
CA GLY A 405 17.59 -0.20 30.36
C GLY A 405 18.95 0.51 30.26
N PRO A 406 19.02 1.81 30.56
CA PRO A 406 20.17 2.64 30.30
C PRO A 406 21.41 2.00 30.90
N VAL A 407 22.40 1.70 30.04
CA VAL A 407 23.74 1.40 30.47
C VAL A 407 24.23 2.66 31.17
N VAL A 408 24.23 2.62 32.49
CA VAL A 408 24.88 3.62 33.31
C VAL A 408 26.37 3.52 33.00
N ASP A 409 26.93 4.57 32.37
CA ASP A 409 28.35 4.72 32.20
C ASP A 409 29.03 4.62 33.58
N GLY A 410 29.49 3.43 33.92
CA GLY A 410 30.34 3.20 35.06
C GLY A 410 31.72 3.70 34.72
N GLU A 411 32.20 4.70 35.45
CA GLU A 411 33.60 5.10 35.42
C GLU A 411 34.52 3.88 35.60
N PRO A 412 35.64 3.82 34.90
CA PRO A 412 36.59 2.73 35.05
C PRO A 412 37.16 2.71 36.48
N PRO A 413 37.30 1.52 37.13
CA PRO A 413 37.78 1.45 38.50
C PRO A 413 39.21 1.99 38.58
N GLU A 414 39.42 2.92 39.53
CA GLU A 414 40.75 3.41 39.89
C GLU A 414 41.69 2.24 40.21
N LYS A 415 42.89 2.29 39.61
CA LYS A 415 43.98 1.38 39.94
C LYS A 415 44.49 1.69 41.34
N HIS A 416 44.13 0.88 42.31
CA HIS A 416 44.80 0.84 43.61
C HIS A 416 46.17 0.14 43.45
N ASP A 417 47.21 0.91 43.45
CA ASP A 417 48.59 0.47 43.70
C ASP A 417 48.67 -0.15 45.11
N LYS A 418 48.77 -1.46 45.18
CA LYS A 418 49.18 -2.14 46.42
C LYS A 418 50.70 -2.18 46.49
N LYS A 419 51.27 -1.37 47.37
CA LYS A 419 52.62 -1.55 47.88
C LYS A 419 52.76 -2.91 48.61
N PRO A 420 53.91 -3.60 48.47
CA PRO A 420 54.15 -4.80 49.24
C PRO A 420 54.53 -4.44 50.70
N SER A 421 53.86 -5.03 51.67
CA SER A 421 54.26 -5.02 53.05
C SER A 421 54.91 -6.37 53.38
N ASP A 422 56.19 -6.25 53.74
CA ASP A 422 56.97 -7.28 54.46
C ASP A 422 56.34 -7.75 55.76
N ARG A 423 56.81 -8.98 56.17
CA ARG A 423 56.81 -9.65 57.48
C ARG A 423 55.59 -10.57 57.74
N SER A 424 55.86 -11.72 58.07
CA SER A 424 56.78 -12.63 58.73
C SER A 424 56.18 -14.06 58.62
#